data_841aae60ff5e8ecc89ec350397e451e4
#
_entry.id   841aae60ff5e8ecc89ec350397e451e4
#
_cell.length_a   1.000
_cell.length_b   1.000
_cell.length_c   1.000
_cell.angle_alpha   90.00
_cell.angle_beta   90.00
_cell.angle_gamma   90.00
#
_symmetry.space_group_name_H-M   'P 1'
#
loop_
_entity.id
_entity.type
_entity.pdbx_description
1 polymer ?
#
loop_
_entity_poly.entity_id
_entity_poly.type
_entity_poly.pdbx_seq_one_letter_code
_entity_poly.pdbx_strand_id
1 'polypeptide(L)'
;MDRGDEGAGISDPDARILGGSRSLDASDASLFGPGPARDGRFAVKERWIDCANFPVGHPEQVVQFLHRQMNEEVDSLESSARNLSDFPSEDWEVRMHLARQCADEARHARMFRRLFEKRGGTVGQYPVLNFQYRIITQFDSLAARLAIQNRSFEAGGLDAITVGIDQAQKDGDFELAELYEAQIADEISHVRFANEWIRKLGEKNPANLMRIAQAMEIASQAFAAVMGKEETEGVNYPADKQGRLEAGFTREEVEITANLMSHP
;
A
#
# COMPACT_ATOMS: atom_id res chain seq x y z
N MET A 1 42.65 27.94 29.97
CA MET A 1 42.02 26.61 30.16
C MET A 1 40.61 26.73 29.68
N ASP A 2 40.48 26.44 28.43
CA ASP A 2 39.22 26.60 27.65
C ASP A 2 38.54 25.22 27.67
N ARG A 3 37.32 25.12 28.18
CA ARG A 3 36.54 23.90 28.15
C ARG A 3 35.53 24.08 27.03
N GLY A 4 35.84 23.44 25.91
CA GLY A 4 34.90 23.32 24.80
C GLY A 4 33.65 22.56 25.22
N ASP A 5 32.54 23.22 25.02
CA ASP A 5 31.19 22.67 25.17
C ASP A 5 30.86 21.92 23.88
N GLU A 6 31.00 20.60 23.88
CA GLU A 6 30.52 19.76 22.79
C GLU A 6 29.01 19.56 22.96
N GLY A 7 28.24 20.49 22.39
CA GLY A 7 26.81 20.35 22.23
C GLY A 7 26.49 19.22 21.26
N ALA A 8 26.10 18.05 21.78
CA ALA A 8 25.50 16.99 21.02
C ALA A 8 24.22 17.50 20.35
N GLY A 9 24.30 17.78 19.06
CA GLY A 9 23.15 18.14 18.25
C GLY A 9 22.15 16.99 18.20
N ILE A 10 21.08 17.11 18.97
CA ILE A 10 19.87 16.29 18.79
C ILE A 10 19.30 16.71 17.44
N SER A 11 19.44 15.87 16.43
CA SER A 11 18.81 16.07 15.14
C SER A 11 17.30 15.92 15.34
N ASP A 12 16.60 17.05 15.32
CA ASP A 12 15.14 17.12 15.36
C ASP A 12 14.58 16.37 14.15
N PRO A 13 13.88 15.23 14.33
CA PRO A 13 13.28 14.51 13.23
C PRO A 13 12.20 15.35 12.50
N ASP A 14 11.62 16.35 13.16
CA ASP A 14 10.59 17.22 12.59
C ASP A 14 11.18 18.30 11.64
N ALA A 15 12.48 18.60 11.76
CA ALA A 15 13.14 19.58 10.87
C ALA A 15 13.27 19.09 9.41
N ARG A 16 13.15 17.80 9.15
CA ARG A 16 13.17 17.23 7.79
C ARG A 16 11.88 17.43 7.01
N ILE A 17 10.77 17.69 7.70
CA ILE A 17 9.42 17.77 7.12
C ILE A 17 9.13 19.17 6.55
N LEU A 18 9.86 20.21 6.95
CA LEU A 18 9.59 21.61 6.58
C LEU A 18 10.48 22.18 5.46
N GLY A 19 11.31 21.39 4.83
CA GLY A 19 12.25 21.82 3.79
C GLY A 19 11.67 21.74 2.38
N GLY A 20 11.13 22.86 1.90
CA GLY A 20 10.97 23.33 0.52
C GLY A 20 10.76 22.31 -0.60
N SER A 21 9.88 22.61 -1.54
CA SER A 21 9.54 21.82 -2.74
C SER A 21 10.79 21.39 -3.56
N ARG A 22 11.45 20.31 -3.15
CA ARG A 22 12.31 19.52 -4.00
C ARG A 22 11.42 18.64 -4.85
N SER A 23 11.70 18.58 -6.15
CA SER A 23 11.16 17.48 -6.96
C SER A 23 11.70 16.18 -6.38
N LEU A 24 10.80 15.34 -5.87
CA LEU A 24 11.14 14.09 -5.24
C LEU A 24 11.51 13.09 -6.34
N ASP A 25 12.68 12.48 -6.21
CA ASP A 25 13.10 11.36 -7.06
C ASP A 25 12.87 10.06 -6.29
N ALA A 26 12.32 9.04 -6.93
CA ALA A 26 12.13 7.70 -6.35
C ALA A 26 13.45 7.06 -5.87
N SER A 27 14.59 7.55 -6.35
CA SER A 27 15.93 7.18 -5.89
C SER A 27 16.37 7.90 -4.62
N ASP A 28 15.62 8.91 -4.14
CA ASP A 28 15.97 9.65 -2.92
C ASP A 28 15.72 8.78 -1.69
N ALA A 29 16.80 8.19 -1.16
CA ALA A 29 16.77 7.34 0.02
C ALA A 29 16.27 8.05 1.30
N SER A 30 16.15 9.40 1.28
CA SER A 30 15.59 10.16 2.40
C SER A 30 14.06 10.09 2.47
N LEU A 31 13.40 9.75 1.36
CA LEU A 31 11.94 9.65 1.25
C LEU A 31 11.42 8.24 1.53
N PHE A 32 12.28 7.27 1.33
CA PHE A 32 11.92 5.86 1.46
C PHE A 32 12.76 5.24 2.56
N GLY A 33 12.13 4.55 3.48
CA GLY A 33 12.83 3.67 4.42
C GLY A 33 13.60 2.56 3.68
N PRO A 34 14.40 1.78 4.39
CA PRO A 34 15.09 0.62 3.82
C PRO A 34 14.06 -0.36 3.27
N GLY A 35 14.35 -0.94 2.11
CA GLY A 35 13.50 -1.98 1.52
C GLY A 35 13.53 -3.26 2.35
N PRO A 36 12.49 -4.09 2.26
CA PRO A 36 12.50 -5.42 2.83
C PRO A 36 13.47 -6.32 2.06
N ALA A 37 13.95 -7.37 2.71
CA ALA A 37 14.71 -8.39 2.01
C ALA A 37 13.82 -9.08 0.96
N ARG A 38 14.37 -9.31 -0.24
CA ARG A 38 13.71 -10.08 -1.29
C ARG A 38 14.57 -11.27 -1.67
N ASP A 39 13.92 -12.36 -2.05
CA ASP A 39 14.58 -13.50 -2.66
C ASP A 39 15.39 -13.05 -3.87
N GLY A 40 16.60 -13.56 -4.05
CA GLY A 40 17.51 -13.15 -5.11
C GLY A 40 17.02 -13.38 -6.54
N ARG A 41 15.88 -14.08 -6.71
CA ARG A 41 15.20 -14.22 -8.01
C ARG A 41 14.50 -12.94 -8.45
N PHE A 42 14.11 -12.06 -7.53
CA PHE A 42 13.39 -10.84 -7.84
C PHE A 42 14.35 -9.70 -8.22
N ALA A 43 14.14 -9.12 -9.40
CA ALA A 43 14.74 -7.85 -9.78
C ALA A 43 13.85 -6.71 -9.26
N VAL A 44 14.25 -6.10 -8.13
CA VAL A 44 13.53 -4.97 -7.55
C VAL A 44 13.87 -3.69 -8.28
N LYS A 45 12.86 -2.91 -8.67
CA LYS A 45 12.97 -1.60 -9.33
C LYS A 45 12.44 -0.51 -8.42
N GLU A 46 12.91 0.72 -8.65
CA GLU A 46 12.50 1.90 -7.90
C GLU A 46 11.30 2.62 -8.55
N ARG A 47 11.11 2.48 -9.87
CA ARG A 47 10.07 3.19 -10.62
C ARG A 47 9.24 2.22 -11.46
N TRP A 48 7.98 2.54 -11.62
CA TRP A 48 7.03 1.77 -12.42
C TRP A 48 7.49 1.60 -13.88
N ILE A 49 8.02 2.65 -14.48
CA ILE A 49 8.48 2.61 -15.87
C ILE A 49 9.64 1.62 -16.11
N ASP A 50 10.38 1.27 -15.07
CA ASP A 50 11.46 0.29 -15.14
C ASP A 50 10.97 -1.16 -14.99
N CYS A 51 9.66 -1.36 -14.73
CA CYS A 51 9.00 -2.65 -14.67
C CYS A 51 8.45 -3.07 -16.05
N ALA A 52 8.17 -4.37 -16.20
CA ALA A 52 7.49 -4.87 -17.39
C ALA A 52 6.01 -4.45 -17.35
N ASN A 53 5.59 -3.70 -18.37
CA ASN A 53 4.20 -3.26 -18.53
C ASN A 53 3.71 -3.70 -19.90
N PHE A 54 2.68 -4.53 -19.93
CA PHE A 54 2.10 -5.03 -21.16
C PHE A 54 0.72 -4.39 -21.40
N PRO A 55 0.42 -3.96 -22.64
CA PRO A 55 -0.88 -3.38 -22.94
C PRO A 55 -2.01 -4.42 -22.84
N VAL A 56 -3.22 -3.93 -22.66
CA VAL A 56 -4.43 -4.77 -22.63
C VAL A 56 -4.50 -5.66 -23.87
N GLY A 57 -4.73 -6.95 -23.67
CA GLY A 57 -4.78 -7.96 -24.74
C GLY A 57 -3.41 -8.58 -25.12
N HIS A 58 -2.30 -8.13 -24.52
CA HIS A 58 -1.03 -8.79 -24.70
C HIS A 58 -1.02 -10.16 -24.00
N PRO A 59 -0.46 -11.23 -24.62
CA PRO A 59 -0.48 -12.58 -24.03
C PRO A 59 0.14 -12.68 -22.63
N GLU A 60 1.14 -11.85 -22.33
CA GLU A 60 1.82 -11.84 -21.03
C GLU A 60 1.19 -10.91 -20.00
N GLN A 61 0.20 -10.11 -20.38
CA GLN A 61 -0.38 -9.09 -19.48
C GLN A 61 -0.88 -9.70 -18.17
N VAL A 62 -1.72 -10.73 -18.25
CA VAL A 62 -2.31 -11.37 -17.07
C VAL A 62 -1.25 -12.10 -16.24
N VAL A 63 -0.29 -12.75 -16.91
CA VAL A 63 0.80 -13.46 -16.22
C VAL A 63 1.69 -12.47 -15.46
N GLN A 64 2.06 -11.35 -16.10
CA GLN A 64 2.83 -10.28 -15.44
C GLN A 64 2.05 -9.67 -14.27
N PHE A 65 0.75 -9.41 -14.46
CA PHE A 65 -0.13 -8.89 -13.43
C PHE A 65 -0.16 -9.82 -12.20
N LEU A 66 -0.36 -11.12 -12.39
CA LEU A 66 -0.37 -12.10 -11.29
C LEU A 66 0.96 -12.15 -10.53
N HIS A 67 2.09 -12.04 -11.25
CA HIS A 67 3.41 -11.97 -10.63
C HIS A 67 3.58 -10.72 -9.77
N ARG A 68 3.12 -9.57 -10.28
CA ARG A 68 3.15 -8.30 -9.56
C ARG A 68 2.29 -8.37 -8.31
N GLN A 69 1.03 -8.79 -8.43
CA GLN A 69 0.11 -8.92 -7.30
C GLN A 69 0.67 -9.86 -6.21
N MET A 70 1.20 -11.01 -6.60
CA MET A 70 1.89 -11.90 -5.64
C MET A 70 2.94 -11.17 -4.80
N ASN A 71 3.71 -10.25 -5.40
CA ASN A 71 4.72 -9.47 -4.67
C ASN A 71 4.11 -8.33 -3.84
N GLU A 72 3.03 -7.70 -4.31
CA GLU A 72 2.33 -6.64 -3.57
C GLU A 72 1.69 -7.19 -2.28
N GLU A 73 1.11 -8.40 -2.32
CA GLU A 73 0.62 -9.10 -1.12
C GLU A 73 1.75 -9.37 -0.10
N VAL A 74 2.94 -9.73 -0.59
CA VAL A 74 4.12 -9.88 0.30
C VAL A 74 4.53 -8.54 0.90
N ASP A 75 4.46 -7.44 0.16
CA ASP A 75 4.76 -6.09 0.66
C ASP A 75 3.78 -5.68 1.78
N SER A 76 2.47 -5.97 1.61
CA SER A 76 1.43 -5.73 2.62
C SER A 76 1.63 -6.59 3.87
N LEU A 77 1.92 -7.89 3.71
CA LEU A 77 2.26 -8.80 4.80
C LEU A 77 3.44 -8.25 5.63
N GLU A 78 4.52 -7.86 4.97
CA GLU A 78 5.74 -7.38 5.63
C GLU A 78 5.50 -6.05 6.34
N SER A 79 4.68 -5.17 5.78
CA SER A 79 4.26 -3.91 6.42
C SER A 79 3.48 -4.17 7.71
N SER A 80 2.53 -5.09 7.68
CA SER A 80 1.74 -5.48 8.85
C SER A 80 2.58 -6.18 9.92
N ALA A 81 3.52 -7.06 9.52
CA ALA A 81 4.47 -7.68 10.43
C ALA A 81 5.43 -6.65 11.06
N ARG A 82 5.87 -5.67 10.29
CA ARG A 82 6.69 -4.56 10.78
C ARG A 82 5.92 -3.70 11.78
N ASN A 83 4.64 -3.45 11.57
CA ASN A 83 3.79 -2.76 12.53
C ASN A 83 3.70 -3.50 13.87
N LEU A 84 3.56 -4.83 13.84
CA LEU A 84 3.60 -5.66 15.06
C LEU A 84 4.91 -5.54 15.84
N SER A 85 6.02 -5.43 15.13
CA SER A 85 7.37 -5.31 15.72
C SER A 85 7.63 -3.91 16.28
N ASP A 86 7.29 -2.88 15.53
CA ASP A 86 7.62 -1.49 15.86
C ASP A 86 6.70 -0.92 16.96
N PHE A 87 5.46 -1.45 17.10
CA PHE A 87 4.48 -0.99 18.07
C PHE A 87 4.08 -2.08 19.08
N PRO A 88 5.03 -2.61 19.88
CA PRO A 88 4.77 -3.73 20.78
C PRO A 88 3.88 -3.36 21.98
N SER A 89 3.75 -2.08 22.31
CA SER A 89 2.98 -1.56 23.44
C SER A 89 1.54 -1.14 23.08
N GLU A 90 1.14 -1.27 21.82
CA GLU A 90 -0.24 -0.96 21.41
C GLU A 90 -1.23 -2.01 21.92
N ASP A 91 -2.50 -1.64 21.93
CA ASP A 91 -3.59 -2.48 22.44
C ASP A 91 -3.57 -3.88 21.81
N TRP A 92 -3.89 -4.87 22.62
CA TRP A 92 -3.92 -6.28 22.20
C TRP A 92 -4.81 -6.50 20.96
N GLU A 93 -5.96 -5.85 20.90
CA GLU A 93 -6.90 -6.02 19.78
C GLU A 93 -6.31 -5.56 18.44
N VAL A 94 -5.68 -4.38 18.37
CA VAL A 94 -5.06 -3.92 17.11
C VAL A 94 -3.93 -4.86 16.70
N ARG A 95 -3.17 -5.38 17.67
CA ARG A 95 -2.11 -6.34 17.41
C ARG A 95 -2.65 -7.66 16.84
N MET A 96 -3.80 -8.13 17.35
CA MET A 96 -4.46 -9.32 16.81
C MET A 96 -5.00 -9.10 15.39
N HIS A 97 -5.51 -7.91 15.08
CA HIS A 97 -5.92 -7.57 13.72
C HIS A 97 -4.73 -7.55 12.76
N LEU A 98 -3.62 -6.92 13.14
CA LEU A 98 -2.39 -6.91 12.32
C LEU A 98 -1.84 -8.32 12.09
N ALA A 99 -1.88 -9.19 13.12
CA ALA A 99 -1.46 -10.59 12.97
C ALA A 99 -2.37 -11.38 12.03
N ARG A 100 -3.69 -11.12 12.09
CA ARG A 100 -4.65 -11.70 11.15
C ARG A 100 -4.36 -11.23 9.73
N GLN A 101 -4.18 -9.93 9.52
CA GLN A 101 -3.82 -9.38 8.22
C GLN A 101 -2.56 -10.06 7.65
N CYS A 102 -1.50 -10.25 8.43
CA CYS A 102 -0.33 -11.00 7.97
C CYS A 102 -0.69 -12.42 7.45
N ALA A 103 -1.63 -13.10 8.09
CA ALA A 103 -2.07 -14.43 7.67
C ALA A 103 -2.91 -14.40 6.39
N ASP A 104 -3.78 -13.40 6.25
CA ASP A 104 -4.61 -13.19 5.07
C ASP A 104 -3.73 -12.84 3.86
N GLU A 105 -2.79 -11.88 3.97
CA GLU A 105 -1.87 -11.51 2.90
C GLU A 105 -0.95 -12.66 2.47
N ALA A 106 -0.49 -13.49 3.43
CA ALA A 106 0.25 -14.72 3.12
C ALA A 106 -0.60 -15.73 2.33
N ARG A 107 -1.90 -15.74 2.54
CA ARG A 107 -2.85 -16.57 1.78
C ARG A 107 -3.07 -15.99 0.39
N HIS A 108 -3.29 -14.68 0.26
CA HIS A 108 -3.44 -13.97 -1.00
C HIS A 108 -2.20 -14.17 -1.89
N ALA A 109 -1.01 -13.94 -1.36
CA ALA A 109 0.26 -14.17 -2.09
C ALA A 109 0.35 -15.61 -2.64
N ARG A 110 -0.08 -16.62 -1.86
CA ARG A 110 -0.11 -18.02 -2.33
C ARG A 110 -1.18 -18.27 -3.39
N MET A 111 -2.32 -17.60 -3.32
CA MET A 111 -3.38 -17.71 -4.33
C MET A 111 -2.90 -17.15 -5.66
N PHE A 112 -2.35 -15.93 -5.69
CA PHE A 112 -1.75 -15.33 -6.87
C PHE A 112 -0.60 -16.17 -7.44
N ARG A 113 0.29 -16.65 -6.58
CA ARG A 113 1.40 -17.52 -7.00
C ARG A 113 0.91 -18.79 -7.68
N ARG A 114 -0.09 -19.48 -7.13
CA ARG A 114 -0.63 -20.72 -7.71
C ARG A 114 -1.21 -20.47 -9.10
N LEU A 115 -2.00 -19.42 -9.25
CA LEU A 115 -2.60 -19.08 -10.54
C LEU A 115 -1.52 -18.66 -11.55
N PHE A 116 -0.52 -17.89 -11.11
CA PHE A 116 0.63 -17.48 -11.90
C PHE A 116 1.43 -18.70 -12.43
N GLU A 117 1.82 -19.62 -11.53
CA GLU A 117 2.55 -20.83 -11.90
C GLU A 117 1.71 -21.76 -12.81
N LYS A 118 0.40 -21.88 -12.56
CA LYS A 118 -0.53 -22.62 -13.42
C LYS A 118 -0.60 -22.08 -14.85
N ARG A 119 -0.40 -20.77 -15.01
CA ARG A 119 -0.34 -20.09 -16.32
C ARG A 119 1.06 -20.08 -16.94
N GLY A 120 1.98 -20.89 -16.41
CA GLY A 120 3.32 -21.05 -16.95
C GLY A 120 4.33 -20.02 -16.49
N GLY A 121 3.98 -19.15 -15.54
CA GLY A 121 4.87 -18.17 -14.97
C GLY A 121 5.94 -18.78 -14.05
N THR A 122 7.09 -18.13 -13.95
CA THR A 122 8.19 -18.51 -13.07
C THR A 122 8.50 -17.38 -12.11
N VAL A 123 8.49 -17.65 -10.81
CA VAL A 123 8.74 -16.64 -9.75
C VAL A 123 10.07 -15.90 -10.02
N GLY A 124 10.02 -14.57 -10.05
CA GLY A 124 11.13 -13.72 -10.41
C GLY A 124 11.24 -13.40 -11.92
N GLN A 125 10.30 -13.86 -12.75
CA GLN A 125 10.30 -13.66 -14.21
C GLN A 125 10.25 -12.17 -14.59
N TYR A 126 9.50 -11.37 -13.83
CA TYR A 126 9.36 -9.94 -14.09
C TYR A 126 9.94 -9.11 -12.96
N PRO A 127 10.43 -7.89 -13.24
CA PRO A 127 10.79 -6.93 -12.21
C PRO A 127 9.58 -6.55 -11.33
N VAL A 128 9.84 -6.24 -10.06
CA VAL A 128 8.83 -5.87 -9.06
C VAL A 128 9.21 -4.57 -8.36
N LEU A 129 8.24 -3.92 -7.77
CA LEU A 129 8.41 -2.78 -6.85
C LEU A 129 8.28 -3.29 -5.41
N ASN A 130 8.85 -2.54 -4.46
CA ASN A 130 8.65 -2.73 -3.01
C ASN A 130 8.44 -1.39 -2.30
N PHE A 131 7.88 -0.42 -3.01
CA PHE A 131 7.75 0.96 -2.55
C PHE A 131 6.76 1.12 -1.41
N GLN A 132 5.68 0.32 -1.39
CA GLN A 132 4.64 0.42 -0.35
C GLN A 132 5.24 0.20 1.04
N TYR A 133 5.95 -0.89 1.24
CA TYR A 133 6.66 -1.15 2.50
C TYR A 133 7.59 0.00 2.88
N ARG A 134 8.38 0.50 1.95
CA ARG A 134 9.35 1.57 2.18
C ARG A 134 8.69 2.89 2.55
N ILE A 135 7.54 3.20 1.94
CA ILE A 135 6.75 4.40 2.27
C ILE A 135 6.11 4.24 3.66
N ILE A 136 5.47 3.11 3.92
CA ILE A 136 4.70 2.89 5.14
C ILE A 136 5.62 2.87 6.37
N THR A 137 6.70 2.11 6.30
CA THR A 137 7.53 1.80 7.47
C THR A 137 8.48 2.92 7.89
N GLN A 138 8.60 4.01 7.14
CA GLN A 138 9.39 5.16 7.55
C GLN A 138 8.73 6.01 8.65
N PHE A 139 7.41 5.86 8.86
CA PHE A 139 6.69 6.64 9.87
C PHE A 139 6.70 5.93 11.24
N ASP A 140 6.85 6.69 12.30
CA ASP A 140 6.89 6.23 13.69
C ASP A 140 5.53 6.33 14.41
N SER A 141 4.43 6.48 13.66
CA SER A 141 3.05 6.51 14.14
C SER A 141 2.24 5.37 13.52
N LEU A 142 1.69 4.48 14.36
CA LEU A 142 0.81 3.41 13.88
C LEU A 142 -0.42 3.98 13.15
N ALA A 143 -1.02 5.07 13.66
CA ALA A 143 -2.15 5.71 13.00
C ALA A 143 -1.81 6.21 11.58
N ALA A 144 -0.61 6.76 11.38
CA ALA A 144 -0.13 7.19 10.07
C ALA A 144 0.09 5.99 9.13
N ARG A 145 0.70 4.91 9.62
CA ARG A 145 0.91 3.69 8.82
C ARG A 145 -0.40 3.03 8.40
N LEU A 146 -1.38 2.93 9.31
CA LEU A 146 -2.71 2.42 8.98
C LEU A 146 -3.45 3.30 7.96
N ALA A 147 -3.27 4.63 8.06
CA ALA A 147 -3.86 5.55 7.09
C ALA A 147 -3.29 5.36 5.68
N ILE A 148 -1.98 5.15 5.54
CA ILE A 148 -1.35 4.94 4.24
C ILE A 148 -1.64 3.54 3.72
N GLN A 149 -1.36 2.49 4.50
CA GLN A 149 -1.52 1.11 4.07
C GLN A 149 -2.98 0.77 3.80
N ASN A 150 -3.80 0.79 4.84
CA ASN A 150 -5.14 0.21 4.76
C ASN A 150 -6.16 1.21 4.20
N ARG A 151 -6.15 2.46 4.71
CA ARG A 151 -7.15 3.45 4.31
C ARG A 151 -6.88 4.06 2.93
N SER A 152 -5.62 4.01 2.43
CA SER A 152 -5.27 4.52 1.10
C SER A 152 -5.00 3.39 0.12
N PHE A 153 -3.93 2.61 0.29
CA PHE A 153 -3.55 1.60 -0.70
C PHE A 153 -4.56 0.45 -0.80
N GLU A 154 -4.95 -0.17 0.31
CA GLU A 154 -5.91 -1.28 0.28
C GLU A 154 -7.33 -0.81 -0.07
N ALA A 155 -7.75 0.39 0.37
CA ALA A 155 -9.02 0.95 -0.08
C ALA A 155 -9.05 1.24 -1.59
N GLY A 156 -7.91 1.64 -2.19
CA GLY A 156 -7.76 1.68 -3.65
C GLY A 156 -7.78 0.29 -4.28
N GLY A 157 -7.25 -0.71 -3.57
CA GLY A 157 -7.34 -2.12 -3.94
C GLY A 157 -8.77 -2.64 -4.04
N LEU A 158 -9.67 -2.25 -3.11
CA LEU A 158 -11.10 -2.60 -3.19
C LEU A 158 -11.72 -2.15 -4.52
N ASP A 159 -11.44 -0.91 -4.94
CA ASP A 159 -11.95 -0.38 -6.20
C ASP A 159 -11.44 -1.19 -7.39
N ALA A 160 -10.14 -1.51 -7.39
CA ALA A 160 -9.50 -2.28 -8.45
C ALA A 160 -10.01 -3.73 -8.51
N ILE A 161 -10.19 -4.39 -7.36
CA ILE A 161 -10.68 -5.77 -7.27
C ILE A 161 -12.10 -5.86 -7.82
N THR A 162 -13.00 -4.94 -7.46
CA THR A 162 -14.38 -4.93 -7.94
C THR A 162 -14.44 -4.83 -9.46
N VAL A 163 -13.66 -3.94 -10.07
CA VAL A 163 -13.53 -3.85 -11.53
C VAL A 163 -12.88 -5.10 -12.11
N GLY A 164 -11.89 -5.66 -11.42
CA GLY A 164 -11.19 -6.89 -11.81
C GLY A 164 -12.11 -8.09 -11.87
N ILE A 165 -13.03 -8.26 -10.92
CA ILE A 165 -14.06 -9.32 -10.92
C ILE A 165 -14.94 -9.19 -12.18
N ASP A 166 -15.48 -8.00 -12.41
CA ASP A 166 -16.36 -7.74 -13.55
C ASP A 166 -15.64 -8.02 -14.89
N GLN A 167 -14.40 -7.60 -15.01
CA GLN A 167 -13.62 -7.81 -16.24
C GLN A 167 -13.28 -9.27 -16.43
N ALA A 168 -12.81 -9.98 -15.40
CA ALA A 168 -12.48 -11.38 -15.46
C ALA A 168 -13.69 -12.24 -15.85
N GLN A 169 -14.89 -11.92 -15.31
CA GLN A 169 -16.14 -12.59 -15.69
C GLN A 169 -16.50 -12.35 -17.16
N LYS A 170 -16.37 -11.12 -17.66
CA LYS A 170 -16.62 -10.77 -19.08
C LYS A 170 -15.67 -11.48 -20.03
N ASP A 171 -14.42 -11.66 -19.62
CA ASP A 171 -13.39 -12.33 -20.41
C ASP A 171 -13.48 -13.88 -20.30
N GLY A 172 -14.38 -14.40 -19.45
CA GLY A 172 -14.54 -15.84 -19.18
C GLY A 172 -13.42 -16.42 -18.33
N ASP A 173 -12.65 -15.58 -17.65
CA ASP A 173 -11.59 -15.97 -16.71
C ASP A 173 -12.16 -16.16 -15.31
N PHE A 174 -12.98 -17.17 -15.16
CA PHE A 174 -13.69 -17.44 -13.90
C PHE A 174 -12.74 -17.75 -12.73
N GLU A 175 -11.57 -18.33 -13.01
CA GLU A 175 -10.59 -18.66 -11.97
C GLU A 175 -9.96 -17.40 -11.38
N LEU A 176 -9.70 -16.38 -12.20
CA LEU A 176 -9.25 -15.07 -11.72
C LEU A 176 -10.37 -14.34 -10.97
N ALA A 177 -11.61 -14.42 -11.45
CA ALA A 177 -12.76 -13.85 -10.76
C ALA A 177 -12.95 -14.46 -9.36
N GLU A 178 -12.91 -15.81 -9.23
CA GLU A 178 -12.98 -16.50 -7.94
C GLU A 178 -11.85 -16.12 -6.98
N LEU A 179 -10.63 -15.88 -7.50
CA LEU A 179 -9.52 -15.41 -6.70
C LEU A 179 -9.82 -14.04 -6.10
N TYR A 180 -10.29 -13.10 -6.90
CA TYR A 180 -10.66 -11.75 -6.46
C TYR A 180 -11.83 -11.78 -5.46
N GLU A 181 -12.86 -12.60 -5.72
CA GLU A 181 -14.01 -12.78 -4.82
C GLU A 181 -13.56 -13.34 -3.45
N ALA A 182 -12.56 -14.23 -3.44
CA ALA A 182 -12.00 -14.75 -2.19
C ALA A 182 -11.16 -13.73 -1.43
N GLN A 183 -10.60 -12.73 -2.09
CA GLN A 183 -9.76 -11.69 -1.52
C GLN A 183 -10.59 -10.54 -0.93
N ILE A 184 -11.60 -10.05 -1.65
CA ILE A 184 -12.30 -8.79 -1.35
C ILE A 184 -12.90 -8.73 0.07
N ALA A 185 -13.38 -9.85 0.61
CA ALA A 185 -13.97 -9.91 1.94
C ALA A 185 -12.93 -9.63 3.05
N ASP A 186 -11.70 -10.08 2.85
CA ASP A 186 -10.62 -9.82 3.78
C ASP A 186 -10.15 -8.37 3.65
N GLU A 187 -10.01 -7.85 2.43
CA GLU A 187 -9.63 -6.46 2.18
C GLU A 187 -10.62 -5.47 2.82
N ILE A 188 -11.94 -5.72 2.71
CA ILE A 188 -12.96 -4.94 3.43
C ILE A 188 -12.70 -4.97 4.94
N SER A 189 -12.31 -6.13 5.49
CA SER A 189 -12.01 -6.28 6.91
C SER A 189 -10.74 -5.53 7.31
N HIS A 190 -9.70 -5.55 6.49
CA HIS A 190 -8.44 -4.85 6.72
C HIS A 190 -8.64 -3.33 6.74
N VAL A 191 -9.40 -2.80 5.80
CA VAL A 191 -9.72 -1.37 5.75
C VAL A 191 -10.63 -0.98 6.92
N ARG A 192 -11.60 -1.82 7.28
CA ARG A 192 -12.54 -1.56 8.39
C ARG A 192 -11.83 -1.43 9.71
N PHE A 193 -10.98 -2.39 10.07
CA PHE A 193 -10.29 -2.31 11.36
C PHE A 193 -9.37 -1.10 11.42
N ALA A 194 -8.70 -0.76 10.31
CA ALA A 194 -7.85 0.42 10.26
C ALA A 194 -8.66 1.71 10.47
N ASN A 195 -9.82 1.86 9.83
CA ASN A 195 -10.71 2.99 10.02
C ASN A 195 -11.17 3.13 11.49
N GLU A 196 -11.44 2.00 12.16
CA GLU A 196 -11.78 2.00 13.59
C GLU A 196 -10.58 2.43 14.46
N TRP A 197 -9.40 1.87 14.21
CA TRP A 197 -8.22 2.17 15.03
C TRP A 197 -7.64 3.55 14.76
N ILE A 198 -7.70 4.07 13.56
CA ILE A 198 -7.35 5.46 13.27
C ILE A 198 -8.17 6.43 14.12
N ARG A 199 -9.49 6.18 14.24
CA ARG A 199 -10.36 6.99 15.12
C ARG A 199 -9.97 6.86 16.59
N LYS A 200 -9.83 5.63 17.11
CA LYS A 200 -9.44 5.37 18.50
C LYS A 200 -8.08 6.00 18.85
N LEU A 201 -7.10 5.85 17.96
CA LEU A 201 -5.76 6.44 18.15
C LEU A 201 -5.77 7.97 18.06
N GLY A 202 -6.63 8.54 17.22
CA GLY A 202 -6.84 9.99 17.14
C GLY A 202 -7.52 10.57 18.39
N GLU A 203 -8.51 9.87 18.95
CA GLU A 203 -9.17 10.24 20.20
C GLU A 203 -8.21 10.15 21.39
N LYS A 204 -7.40 9.09 21.47
CA LYS A 204 -6.39 8.88 22.51
C LYS A 204 -5.27 9.94 22.45
N ASN A 205 -4.88 10.37 21.26
CA ASN A 205 -3.87 11.40 21.04
C ASN A 205 -4.18 12.22 19.77
N PRO A 206 -4.75 13.44 19.90
CA PRO A 206 -5.09 14.31 18.78
C PRO A 206 -3.90 14.68 17.86
N ALA A 207 -2.66 14.60 18.35
CA ALA A 207 -1.48 14.81 17.51
C ALA A 207 -1.36 13.77 16.38
N ASN A 208 -2.00 12.61 16.52
CA ASN A 208 -2.04 11.62 15.43
C ASN A 208 -2.76 12.13 14.18
N LEU A 209 -3.73 13.04 14.30
CA LEU A 209 -4.39 13.63 13.13
C LEU A 209 -3.42 14.42 12.26
N MET A 210 -2.53 15.19 12.89
CA MET A 210 -1.46 15.94 12.17
C MET A 210 -0.45 14.98 11.56
N ARG A 211 -0.05 13.93 12.29
CA ARG A 211 0.87 12.91 11.76
C ARG A 211 0.28 12.18 10.55
N ILE A 212 -1.00 11.86 10.60
CA ILE A 212 -1.71 11.25 9.46
C ILE A 212 -1.68 12.20 8.26
N ALA A 213 -2.06 13.48 8.43
CA ALA A 213 -2.10 14.44 7.33
C ALA A 213 -0.71 14.61 6.68
N GLN A 214 0.34 14.75 7.48
CA GLN A 214 1.72 14.86 6.99
C GLN A 214 2.16 13.57 6.27
N ALA A 215 1.86 12.41 6.85
CA ALA A 215 2.23 11.14 6.26
C ALA A 215 1.50 10.87 4.93
N MET A 216 0.23 11.24 4.83
CA MET A 216 -0.54 11.11 3.59
C MET A 216 0.02 12.02 2.47
N GLU A 217 0.43 13.24 2.79
CA GLU A 217 1.08 14.14 1.84
C GLU A 217 2.40 13.55 1.32
N ILE A 218 3.27 13.09 2.23
CA ILE A 218 4.55 12.45 1.87
C ILE A 218 4.32 11.19 1.05
N ALA A 219 3.35 10.35 1.45
CA ALA A 219 3.03 9.12 0.73
C ALA A 219 2.51 9.41 -0.68
N SER A 220 1.68 10.43 -0.86
CA SER A 220 1.19 10.86 -2.17
C SER A 220 2.33 11.31 -3.09
N GLN A 221 3.26 12.12 -2.57
CA GLN A 221 4.43 12.56 -3.32
C GLN A 221 5.35 11.39 -3.68
N ALA A 222 5.61 10.49 -2.72
CA ALA A 222 6.44 9.30 -2.96
C ALA A 222 5.78 8.36 -3.98
N PHE A 223 4.48 8.15 -3.91
CA PHE A 223 3.73 7.38 -4.89
C PHE A 223 3.85 7.98 -6.30
N ALA A 224 3.65 9.29 -6.44
CA ALA A 224 3.81 9.99 -7.72
C ALA A 224 5.24 9.89 -8.27
N ALA A 225 6.28 9.91 -7.41
CA ALA A 225 7.66 9.73 -7.81
C ALA A 225 7.95 8.31 -8.34
N VAL A 226 7.31 7.28 -7.76
CA VAL A 226 7.46 5.88 -8.20
C VAL A 226 6.69 5.62 -9.48
N MET A 227 5.41 6.04 -9.54
CA MET A 227 4.51 5.73 -10.65
C MET A 227 4.76 6.62 -11.88
N GLY A 228 5.21 7.86 -11.68
CA GLY A 228 5.32 8.86 -12.74
C GLY A 228 4.00 9.62 -12.95
N LYS A 229 4.08 10.80 -13.55
CA LYS A 229 2.90 11.66 -13.73
C LYS A 229 1.88 11.10 -14.74
N GLU A 230 2.37 10.47 -15.79
CA GLU A 230 1.52 9.93 -16.87
C GLU A 230 0.72 8.70 -16.40
N GLU A 231 1.29 7.88 -15.51
CA GLU A 231 0.63 6.68 -14.99
C GLU A 231 -0.39 7.00 -13.87
N THR A 232 -0.19 8.08 -13.13
CA THR A 232 -1.15 8.51 -12.10
C THR A 232 -2.41 9.14 -12.69
N GLU A 233 -2.34 9.64 -13.93
CA GLU A 233 -3.49 10.22 -14.65
C GLU A 233 -4.31 9.16 -15.42
N GLY A 234 -3.80 7.93 -15.60
CA GLY A 234 -4.35 6.95 -16.54
C GLY A 234 -5.21 5.82 -15.95
N VAL A 235 -5.19 5.58 -14.65
CA VAL A 235 -5.90 4.45 -14.04
C VAL A 235 -6.91 4.95 -13.00
N ASN A 236 -8.06 5.39 -13.48
CA ASN A 236 -9.20 5.72 -12.63
C ASN A 236 -10.20 4.55 -12.62
N TYR A 237 -10.11 3.72 -11.60
CA TYR A 237 -11.19 2.80 -11.28
C TYR A 237 -12.33 3.57 -10.63
N PRO A 238 -13.60 3.28 -10.98
CA PRO A 238 -14.72 3.83 -10.24
C PRO A 238 -14.66 3.37 -8.78
N ALA A 239 -14.93 4.27 -7.84
CA ALA A 239 -14.94 3.91 -6.44
C ALA A 239 -15.98 2.81 -6.15
N ASP A 240 -15.57 1.76 -5.47
CA ASP A 240 -16.48 0.76 -4.91
C ASP A 240 -17.21 1.36 -3.71
N LYS A 241 -18.32 2.07 -3.98
CA LYS A 241 -19.11 2.74 -2.96
C LYS A 241 -19.60 1.78 -1.88
N GLN A 242 -20.03 0.57 -2.28
CA GLN A 242 -20.56 -0.41 -1.33
C GLN A 242 -19.44 -0.99 -0.45
N GLY A 243 -18.35 -1.47 -1.04
CA GLY A 243 -17.20 -2.00 -0.31
C GLY A 243 -16.59 -0.96 0.65
N ARG A 244 -16.49 0.30 0.20
CA ARG A 244 -16.01 1.39 1.07
C ARG A 244 -16.94 1.67 2.24
N LEU A 245 -18.27 1.67 2.05
CA LEU A 245 -19.23 1.80 3.15
C LEU A 245 -19.12 0.63 4.14
N GLU A 246 -19.00 -0.60 3.65
CA GLU A 246 -18.79 -1.79 4.46
C GLU A 246 -17.46 -1.75 5.22
N ALA A 247 -16.43 -1.16 4.61
CA ALA A 247 -15.14 -0.90 5.22
C ALA A 247 -15.15 0.28 6.23
N GLY A 248 -16.31 0.88 6.51
CA GLY A 248 -16.48 1.89 7.56
C GLY A 248 -16.12 3.31 7.18
N PHE A 249 -16.05 3.63 5.88
CA PHE A 249 -16.06 5.01 5.41
C PHE A 249 -17.44 5.62 5.60
N THR A 250 -17.51 6.91 5.86
CA THR A 250 -18.77 7.66 5.87
C THR A 250 -19.31 7.86 4.45
N ARG A 251 -20.60 8.09 4.33
CA ARG A 251 -21.21 8.40 3.02
C ARG A 251 -20.58 9.62 2.35
N GLU A 252 -20.25 10.64 3.15
CA GLU A 252 -19.60 11.85 2.67
C GLU A 252 -18.20 11.56 2.08
N GLU A 253 -17.39 10.79 2.78
CA GLU A 253 -16.07 10.37 2.30
C GLU A 253 -16.15 9.55 1.01
N VAL A 254 -17.12 8.65 0.91
CA VAL A 254 -17.34 7.84 -0.30
C VAL A 254 -17.74 8.71 -1.49
N GLU A 255 -18.64 9.69 -1.30
CA GLU A 255 -19.04 10.59 -2.38
C GLU A 255 -17.91 11.54 -2.81
N ILE A 256 -17.11 12.05 -1.86
CA ILE A 256 -15.91 12.85 -2.17
C ILE A 256 -14.95 12.03 -3.03
N THR A 257 -14.63 10.79 -2.62
CA THR A 257 -13.74 9.91 -3.37
C THR A 257 -14.28 9.63 -4.78
N ALA A 258 -15.56 9.28 -4.89
CA ALA A 258 -16.18 8.99 -6.19
C ALA A 258 -16.15 10.20 -7.13
N ASN A 259 -16.34 11.41 -6.60
CA ASN A 259 -16.28 12.65 -7.40
C ASN A 259 -14.83 12.94 -7.86
N LEU A 260 -13.83 12.74 -7.00
CA LEU A 260 -12.42 12.92 -7.38
C LEU A 260 -11.98 11.92 -8.46
N MET A 261 -12.46 10.67 -8.40
CA MET A 261 -12.15 9.63 -9.39
C MET A 261 -12.89 9.82 -10.71
N SER A 262 -14.02 10.51 -10.72
CA SER A 262 -14.80 10.75 -11.95
C SER A 262 -14.38 12.00 -12.74
N HIS A 263 -13.56 12.86 -12.15
CA HIS A 263 -13.06 14.10 -12.77
C HIS A 263 -11.54 14.20 -12.52
N PRO A 264 -10.70 13.43 -13.24
CA PRO A 264 -9.25 13.43 -13.07
C PRO A 264 -8.60 14.74 -13.54
#